data_a5c09f78306ba6d1ca2fd956b5e432b9
#
_entry.id   a5c09f78306ba6d1ca2fd956b5e432b9
#
_cell.length_a   1.000
_cell.length_b   1.000
_cell.length_c   1.000
_cell.angle_alpha   90.00
_cell.angle_beta   90.00
_cell.angle_gamma   90.00
#
_symmetry.space_group_name_H-M   'P 1'
#
loop_
_entity.id
_entity.type
_entity.pdbx_description
1 polymer ?
#
loop_
_entity_poly.entity_id
_entity_poly.type
_entity_poly.pdbx_seq_one_letter_code
_entity_poly.pdbx_strand_id
1 'polypeptide(L)'
;GQLNGREVVLKTIGADMARGSLTGSALRNADGSWIIDTMRLNEIRLQSDKTLMAFFAPLASIPSLQIGRLDVTDARLQGPDWAVTDLDLSLRNLTISKGDWQSQDGRLSMNASEFIYGSLHLLDPILNAEFSEQGIALRQFTSRWEGGMVRTSGNWLRDGKALVLDDVAIAGLEYTLPQNWKTLWMEPLPEWLNSVTLQKFGLSRNLVIDIDPAFPWQITSLDGYGANLQLVKDRQWGIWGGSATLNGAAATFNRVDVRRPSLALNANAATVNITDLSAFTEKGILEATATVSQLPQRQTTVSLNGRGVPLNVLQQWGWPALPITGDGNIQLTASGSVQASAPLKPTVNGKLNAVNMDKQQVQQTLTGGVVSTAPSPQPSP
;
A
#
# COMPACT_ATOMS: atom_id res chain seq x y z
N GLY A 1 -17.24 -46.04 8.68
CA GLY A 1 -17.74 -45.41 7.44
C GLY A 1 -18.75 -46.30 6.72
N GLN A 2 -19.73 -45.74 6.11
CA GLN A 2 -20.71 -46.40 5.27
C GLN A 2 -20.54 -45.94 3.82
N LEU A 3 -20.54 -46.91 2.89
CA LEU A 3 -20.53 -46.68 1.46
C LEU A 3 -21.91 -47.04 0.90
N ASN A 4 -22.65 -46.07 0.37
CA ASN A 4 -23.88 -46.24 -0.36
C ASN A 4 -23.68 -45.78 -1.81
N GLY A 5 -23.31 -46.72 -2.67
CA GLY A 5 -23.01 -46.39 -4.05
C GLY A 5 -21.82 -45.41 -4.16
N ARG A 6 -22.05 -44.16 -4.66
CA ARG A 6 -21.04 -43.10 -4.73
C ARG A 6 -21.01 -42.18 -3.50
N GLU A 7 -21.88 -42.44 -2.54
CA GLU A 7 -21.90 -41.67 -1.30
C GLU A 7 -20.98 -42.29 -0.24
N VAL A 8 -20.22 -41.44 0.46
CA VAL A 8 -19.34 -41.83 1.55
C VAL A 8 -19.74 -41.09 2.80
N VAL A 9 -20.24 -41.79 3.79
CA VAL A 9 -20.61 -41.22 5.10
C VAL A 9 -19.54 -41.54 6.12
N LEU A 10 -18.90 -40.52 6.65
CA LEU A 10 -17.89 -40.59 7.71
C LEU A 10 -18.47 -40.01 8.97
N LYS A 11 -19.07 -40.83 9.84
CA LYS A 11 -19.72 -40.35 11.08
C LYS A 11 -18.70 -39.95 12.17
N THR A 12 -17.56 -40.63 12.20
CA THR A 12 -16.46 -40.33 13.10
C THR A 12 -15.16 -40.59 12.36
N ILE A 13 -14.39 -39.56 12.17
CA ILE A 13 -13.06 -39.62 11.60
C ILE A 13 -12.08 -39.34 12.72
N GLY A 14 -11.12 -40.24 12.93
CA GLY A 14 -9.95 -40.01 13.73
C GLY A 14 -8.76 -40.46 12.93
N ALA A 15 -7.79 -39.60 12.76
CA ALA A 15 -6.54 -39.90 12.07
C ALA A 15 -5.39 -39.12 12.69
N ASP A 16 -4.25 -39.76 12.84
CA ASP A 16 -2.98 -39.09 13.06
C ASP A 16 -2.42 -38.66 11.72
N MET A 17 -2.26 -37.38 11.51
CA MET A 17 -1.86 -36.83 10.24
C MET A 17 -0.78 -35.75 10.42
N ALA A 18 0.32 -35.88 9.70
CA ALA A 18 1.40 -34.89 9.72
C ALA A 18 1.82 -34.46 11.15
N ARG A 19 1.98 -35.40 12.03
CA ARG A 19 2.31 -35.28 13.46
C ARG A 19 1.18 -34.66 14.32
N GLY A 20 0.00 -34.53 13.78
CA GLY A 20 -1.15 -34.02 14.53
C GLY A 20 -2.34 -34.97 14.47
N SER A 21 -3.50 -34.51 14.91
CA SER A 21 -4.72 -35.27 14.89
C SER A 21 -5.83 -34.56 14.11
N LEU A 22 -6.67 -35.36 13.45
CA LEU A 22 -7.88 -34.93 12.78
C LEU A 22 -9.06 -35.70 13.40
N THR A 23 -10.10 -34.97 13.81
CA THR A 23 -11.36 -35.56 14.28
C THR A 23 -12.54 -34.84 13.64
N GLY A 24 -13.62 -35.58 13.37
CA GLY A 24 -14.80 -34.94 12.82
C GLY A 24 -15.75 -35.87 12.12
N SER A 25 -16.68 -35.28 11.37
CA SER A 25 -17.65 -35.99 10.55
C SER A 25 -17.78 -35.28 9.19
N ALA A 26 -17.88 -36.08 8.12
CA ALA A 26 -18.03 -35.58 6.77
C ALA A 26 -18.91 -36.53 5.94
N LEU A 27 -19.65 -35.97 5.01
CA LEU A 27 -20.43 -36.66 3.99
C LEU A 27 -19.94 -36.23 2.62
N ARG A 28 -19.61 -37.20 1.78
CA ARG A 28 -19.38 -36.98 0.37
C ARG A 28 -20.58 -37.51 -0.43
N ASN A 29 -21.21 -36.63 -1.18
CA ASN A 29 -22.34 -36.97 -2.03
C ASN A 29 -21.89 -37.63 -3.36
N ALA A 30 -22.85 -38.26 -4.06
CA ALA A 30 -22.62 -38.92 -5.33
C ALA A 30 -22.11 -37.95 -6.44
N ASP A 31 -22.47 -36.68 -6.38
CA ASP A 31 -22.05 -35.64 -7.31
C ASP A 31 -20.63 -35.11 -7.02
N GLY A 32 -19.99 -35.59 -5.95
CA GLY A 32 -18.65 -35.14 -5.53
C GLY A 32 -18.65 -33.99 -4.57
N SER A 33 -19.81 -33.46 -4.16
CA SER A 33 -19.89 -32.42 -3.12
C SER A 33 -19.60 -32.98 -1.73
N TRP A 34 -19.14 -32.10 -0.83
CA TRP A 34 -18.81 -32.44 0.55
C TRP A 34 -19.59 -31.61 1.55
N ILE A 35 -20.02 -32.27 2.60
CA ILE A 35 -20.62 -31.64 3.79
C ILE A 35 -19.77 -32.03 4.98
N ILE A 36 -19.14 -31.02 5.60
CA ILE A 36 -18.37 -31.16 6.83
C ILE A 36 -19.24 -30.57 7.94
N ASP A 37 -19.82 -31.42 8.78
CA ASP A 37 -20.61 -30.94 9.90
C ASP A 37 -19.71 -30.32 10.98
N THR A 38 -18.72 -31.09 11.44
CA THR A 38 -17.71 -30.62 12.38
C THR A 38 -16.37 -31.28 12.06
N MET A 39 -15.31 -30.48 12.04
CA MET A 39 -13.94 -30.97 11.86
C MET A 39 -12.99 -30.22 12.79
N ARG A 40 -12.10 -30.96 13.44
CA ARG A 40 -11.04 -30.43 14.29
C ARG A 40 -9.69 -30.95 13.82
N LEU A 41 -8.75 -30.04 13.63
CA LEU A 41 -7.36 -30.31 13.29
C LEU A 41 -6.49 -29.77 14.45
N ASN A 42 -5.73 -30.64 15.10
CA ASN A 42 -4.88 -30.25 16.22
C ASN A 42 -3.42 -30.58 15.92
N GLU A 43 -2.55 -29.63 16.21
CA GLU A 43 -1.09 -29.77 16.12
C GLU A 43 -0.59 -30.26 14.75
N ILE A 44 -1.28 -29.91 13.67
CA ILE A 44 -0.91 -30.30 12.31
C ILE A 44 0.43 -29.65 11.95
N ARG A 45 1.36 -30.45 11.44
CA ARG A 45 2.66 -30.03 10.91
C ARG A 45 2.77 -30.49 9.48
N LEU A 46 2.53 -29.59 8.55
CA LEU A 46 2.51 -29.91 7.11
C LEU A 46 3.56 -29.11 6.37
N GLN A 47 4.36 -29.80 5.57
CA GLN A 47 5.27 -29.20 4.61
C GLN A 47 4.80 -29.55 3.20
N SER A 48 4.69 -28.54 2.33
CA SER A 48 4.25 -28.68 0.94
C SER A 48 5.34 -28.17 0.01
N ASP A 49 5.42 -28.76 -1.16
CA ASP A 49 6.23 -28.27 -2.29
C ASP A 49 5.47 -27.28 -3.18
N LYS A 50 4.22 -26.98 -2.84
CA LYS A 50 3.31 -26.13 -3.63
C LYS A 50 3.32 -24.68 -3.11
N THR A 51 3.19 -23.73 -4.04
CA THR A 51 2.87 -22.35 -3.69
C THR A 51 1.53 -22.26 -2.95
N LEU A 52 1.27 -21.17 -2.24
CA LEU A 52 0.03 -20.99 -1.49
C LEU A 52 -1.22 -21.15 -2.38
N MET A 53 -1.21 -20.55 -3.56
CA MET A 53 -2.33 -20.67 -4.52
C MET A 53 -2.50 -22.09 -5.03
N ALA A 54 -1.42 -22.78 -5.34
CA ALA A 54 -1.46 -24.18 -5.80
C ALA A 54 -1.89 -25.14 -4.68
N PHE A 55 -1.58 -24.82 -3.43
CA PHE A 55 -2.02 -25.59 -2.28
C PHE A 55 -3.55 -25.59 -2.12
N PHE A 56 -4.19 -24.44 -2.33
CA PHE A 56 -5.64 -24.30 -2.25
C PHE A 56 -6.38 -24.57 -3.58
N ALA A 57 -5.68 -24.72 -4.69
CA ALA A 57 -6.29 -24.94 -6.01
C ALA A 57 -7.29 -26.13 -6.07
N PRO A 58 -7.08 -27.25 -5.36
CA PRO A 58 -8.03 -28.36 -5.37
C PRO A 58 -9.43 -27.98 -4.88
N LEU A 59 -9.57 -26.96 -4.01
CA LEU A 59 -10.87 -26.50 -3.54
C LEU A 59 -11.75 -25.94 -4.67
N ALA A 60 -11.15 -25.39 -5.72
CA ALA A 60 -11.88 -24.87 -6.87
C ALA A 60 -12.53 -25.99 -7.73
N SER A 61 -12.05 -27.20 -7.63
CA SER A 61 -12.58 -28.36 -8.37
C SER A 61 -13.73 -29.08 -7.65
N ILE A 62 -13.95 -28.77 -6.37
CA ILE A 62 -15.05 -29.37 -5.59
C ILE A 62 -16.36 -28.69 -6.00
N PRO A 63 -17.39 -29.46 -6.42
CA PRO A 63 -18.65 -28.86 -6.84
C PRO A 63 -19.32 -28.01 -5.76
N SER A 64 -19.31 -28.51 -4.52
CA SER A 64 -19.78 -27.78 -3.34
C SER A 64 -19.10 -28.33 -2.08
N LEU A 65 -18.65 -27.44 -1.21
CA LEU A 65 -18.10 -27.75 0.09
C LEU A 65 -18.85 -26.94 1.14
N GLN A 66 -19.65 -27.61 1.96
CA GLN A 66 -20.37 -26.99 3.09
C GLN A 66 -19.61 -27.29 4.37
N ILE A 67 -19.22 -26.26 5.08
CA ILE A 67 -18.52 -26.35 6.37
C ILE A 67 -19.41 -25.75 7.44
N GLY A 68 -19.98 -26.60 8.29
CA GLY A 68 -20.71 -26.15 9.48
C GLY A 68 -19.73 -25.59 10.51
N ARG A 69 -18.69 -26.38 10.84
CA ARG A 69 -17.67 -26.01 11.80
C ARG A 69 -16.32 -26.62 11.45
N LEU A 70 -15.30 -25.79 11.36
CA LEU A 70 -13.90 -26.18 11.27
C LEU A 70 -13.10 -25.46 12.34
N ASP A 71 -12.41 -26.20 13.21
CA ASP A 71 -11.47 -25.66 14.17
C ASP A 71 -10.07 -26.22 13.87
N VAL A 72 -9.11 -25.32 13.77
CA VAL A 72 -7.68 -25.65 13.66
C VAL A 72 -6.98 -25.07 14.87
N THR A 73 -6.19 -25.88 15.57
CA THR A 73 -5.46 -25.47 16.76
C THR A 73 -3.98 -25.82 16.59
N ASP A 74 -3.12 -24.83 16.81
CA ASP A 74 -1.66 -24.98 16.80
C ASP A 74 -1.13 -25.67 15.54
N ALA A 75 -1.54 -25.20 14.38
CA ALA A 75 -1.04 -25.72 13.10
C ALA A 75 0.21 -24.96 12.62
N ARG A 76 1.11 -25.72 12.00
CA ARG A 76 2.23 -25.18 11.27
C ARG A 76 2.17 -25.68 9.84
N LEU A 77 2.02 -24.78 8.90
CA LEU A 77 1.96 -25.06 7.48
C LEU A 77 3.09 -24.32 6.79
N GLN A 78 3.78 -24.97 5.86
CA GLN A 78 4.90 -24.37 5.16
C GLN A 78 4.93 -24.80 3.70
N GLY A 79 5.14 -23.87 2.81
CA GLY A 79 5.42 -24.05 1.39
C GLY A 79 6.75 -23.40 0.99
N PRO A 80 7.06 -23.36 -0.33
CA PRO A 80 8.34 -22.80 -0.80
C PRO A 80 8.47 -21.30 -0.57
N ASP A 81 7.36 -20.54 -0.59
CA ASP A 81 7.34 -19.10 -0.50
C ASP A 81 6.34 -18.58 0.55
N TRP A 82 5.81 -19.47 1.37
CA TRP A 82 4.82 -19.13 2.40
C TRP A 82 4.96 -20.02 3.63
N ALA A 83 4.58 -19.48 4.77
CA ALA A 83 4.51 -20.23 6.02
C ALA A 83 3.49 -19.59 6.97
N VAL A 84 2.87 -20.41 7.79
CA VAL A 84 2.07 -19.98 8.92
C VAL A 84 2.43 -20.83 10.13
N THR A 85 2.65 -20.18 11.26
CA THR A 85 3.12 -20.81 12.51
C THR A 85 2.14 -20.55 13.63
N ASP A 86 1.89 -21.56 14.44
CA ASP A 86 0.96 -21.52 15.59
C ASP A 86 -0.41 -20.98 15.17
N LEU A 87 -0.94 -21.53 14.07
CA LEU A 87 -2.23 -21.13 13.51
C LEU A 87 -3.37 -21.71 14.35
N ASP A 88 -4.19 -20.80 14.85
CA ASP A 88 -5.52 -21.10 15.36
C ASP A 88 -6.55 -20.50 14.38
N LEU A 89 -7.49 -21.31 13.92
CA LEU A 89 -8.50 -20.91 12.97
C LEU A 89 -9.84 -21.51 13.35
N SER A 90 -10.88 -20.72 13.23
CA SER A 90 -12.27 -21.13 13.44
C SER A 90 -13.10 -20.68 12.23
N LEU A 91 -13.71 -21.61 11.54
CA LEU A 91 -14.64 -21.39 10.46
C LEU A 91 -16.03 -21.86 10.85
N ARG A 92 -17.06 -21.06 10.52
CA ARG A 92 -18.47 -21.37 10.77
C ARG A 92 -19.31 -21.06 9.54
N ASN A 93 -20.23 -21.94 9.18
CA ASN A 93 -21.29 -21.73 8.19
C ASN A 93 -20.76 -21.26 6.83
N LEU A 94 -19.63 -21.80 6.38
CA LEU A 94 -19.05 -21.44 5.10
C LEU A 94 -19.43 -22.48 4.04
N THR A 95 -20.03 -22.02 2.94
CA THR A 95 -20.28 -22.83 1.75
C THR A 95 -19.44 -22.28 0.60
N ILE A 96 -18.66 -23.16 0.00
CA ILE A 96 -17.83 -22.86 -1.18
C ILE A 96 -18.35 -23.72 -2.33
N SER A 97 -18.62 -23.10 -3.48
CA SER A 97 -19.01 -23.81 -4.71
C SER A 97 -18.08 -23.37 -5.82
N LYS A 98 -17.36 -24.35 -6.41
CA LYS A 98 -16.41 -24.11 -7.50
C LYS A 98 -15.40 -22.99 -7.19
N GLY A 99 -14.90 -22.94 -5.97
CA GLY A 99 -13.94 -21.96 -5.53
C GLY A 99 -14.51 -20.61 -5.10
N ASP A 100 -15.83 -20.41 -5.16
CA ASP A 100 -16.50 -19.21 -4.70
C ASP A 100 -17.41 -19.50 -3.51
N TRP A 101 -17.51 -18.55 -2.54
CA TRP A 101 -18.39 -18.74 -1.39
C TRP A 101 -19.84 -18.32 -1.72
N GLN A 102 -20.78 -19.04 -1.12
CA GLN A 102 -22.22 -18.81 -1.26
C GLN A 102 -22.92 -18.72 0.09
N SER A 103 -22.20 -18.26 1.11
CA SER A 103 -22.71 -18.14 2.47
C SER A 103 -23.41 -16.82 2.69
N GLN A 104 -24.41 -16.80 3.58
CA GLN A 104 -25.06 -15.57 4.05
C GLN A 104 -24.51 -15.11 5.40
N ASP A 105 -24.00 -16.03 6.21
CA ASP A 105 -23.55 -15.78 7.60
C ASP A 105 -22.27 -16.56 7.95
N GLY A 106 -21.41 -16.78 6.95
CA GLY A 106 -20.12 -17.43 7.17
C GLY A 106 -19.21 -16.57 8.06
N ARG A 107 -18.47 -17.22 8.96
CA ARG A 107 -17.56 -16.53 9.88
C ARG A 107 -16.20 -17.18 9.90
N LEU A 108 -15.17 -16.33 9.87
CA LEU A 108 -13.77 -16.73 10.03
C LEU A 108 -13.15 -15.96 11.19
N SER A 109 -12.51 -16.68 12.08
CA SER A 109 -11.63 -16.11 13.10
C SER A 109 -10.28 -16.81 13.02
N MET A 110 -9.21 -16.05 12.94
CA MET A 110 -7.87 -16.59 12.77
C MET A 110 -6.85 -15.78 13.55
N ASN A 111 -5.90 -16.46 14.16
CA ASN A 111 -4.67 -15.87 14.66
C ASN A 111 -3.50 -16.81 14.44
N ALA A 112 -2.30 -16.26 14.38
CA ALA A 112 -1.07 -17.00 14.29
C ALA A 112 0.06 -16.24 14.99
N SER A 113 1.18 -16.90 15.25
CA SER A 113 2.38 -16.21 15.72
C SER A 113 3.13 -15.56 14.58
N GLU A 114 3.09 -16.16 13.40
CA GLU A 114 3.81 -15.68 12.22
C GLU A 114 3.11 -16.10 10.93
N PHE A 115 3.06 -15.18 9.97
CA PHE A 115 2.65 -15.44 8.60
C PHE A 115 3.66 -14.85 7.63
N ILE A 116 4.16 -15.67 6.72
CA ILE A 116 5.08 -15.28 5.66
C ILE A 116 4.46 -15.57 4.31
N TYR A 117 4.52 -14.61 3.40
CA TYR A 117 4.16 -14.78 2.00
C TYR A 117 5.07 -13.93 1.12
N GLY A 118 6.01 -14.56 0.44
CA GLY A 118 7.05 -13.86 -0.28
C GLY A 118 7.86 -12.95 0.63
N SER A 119 7.88 -11.67 0.35
CA SER A 119 8.54 -10.64 1.17
C SER A 119 7.67 -10.11 2.32
N LEU A 120 6.38 -10.44 2.35
CA LEU A 120 5.49 -10.04 3.44
C LEU A 120 5.73 -10.92 4.66
N HIS A 121 6.06 -10.30 5.77
CA HIS A 121 6.29 -10.96 7.05
C HIS A 121 5.46 -10.30 8.15
N LEU A 122 4.42 -10.99 8.58
CA LEU A 122 3.51 -10.54 9.64
C LEU A 122 3.77 -11.32 10.92
N LEU A 123 3.82 -10.61 12.04
CA LEU A 123 3.93 -11.20 13.39
C LEU A 123 2.62 -10.97 14.14
N ASP A 124 2.17 -11.99 14.85
CA ASP A 124 0.94 -11.99 15.63
C ASP A 124 -0.30 -11.49 14.85
N PRO A 125 -0.51 -11.92 13.59
CA PRO A 125 -1.70 -11.51 12.87
C PRO A 125 -2.97 -12.04 13.51
N ILE A 126 -3.99 -11.18 13.59
CA ILE A 126 -5.35 -11.50 14.04
C ILE A 126 -6.31 -11.05 12.95
N LEU A 127 -7.17 -11.94 12.52
CA LEU A 127 -8.15 -11.70 11.47
C LEU A 127 -9.53 -12.20 11.92
N ASN A 128 -10.55 -11.35 11.84
CA ASN A 128 -11.96 -11.71 11.97
C ASN A 128 -12.73 -11.21 10.76
N ALA A 129 -13.40 -12.11 10.07
CA ALA A 129 -14.14 -11.81 8.86
C ALA A 129 -15.50 -12.51 8.84
N GLU A 130 -16.45 -11.92 8.16
CA GLU A 130 -17.79 -12.46 7.90
C GLU A 130 -18.02 -12.49 6.39
N PHE A 131 -18.56 -13.61 5.92
CA PHE A 131 -18.86 -13.84 4.52
C PHE A 131 -20.37 -13.71 4.29
N SER A 132 -20.75 -12.96 3.27
CA SER A 132 -22.13 -12.84 2.81
C SER A 132 -22.19 -12.86 1.29
N GLU A 133 -23.37 -12.83 0.72
CA GLU A 133 -23.53 -12.71 -0.73
C GLU A 133 -22.98 -11.40 -1.28
N GLN A 134 -22.99 -10.32 -0.48
CA GLN A 134 -22.50 -9.01 -0.85
C GLN A 134 -20.98 -8.91 -0.85
N GLY A 135 -20.31 -9.77 -0.09
CA GLY A 135 -18.86 -9.75 -0.01
C GLY A 135 -18.29 -10.29 1.31
N ILE A 136 -17.19 -9.70 1.73
CA ILE A 136 -16.48 -10.06 2.97
C ILE A 136 -16.41 -8.83 3.86
N ALA A 137 -16.98 -8.93 5.06
CA ALA A 137 -16.80 -7.91 6.10
C ALA A 137 -15.56 -8.25 6.93
N LEU A 138 -14.52 -7.44 6.81
CA LEU A 138 -13.33 -7.51 7.65
C LEU A 138 -13.60 -6.77 8.96
N ARG A 139 -13.96 -7.51 10.00
CA ARG A 139 -14.30 -6.90 11.30
C ARG A 139 -13.09 -6.43 12.05
N GLN A 140 -11.99 -7.16 11.90
CA GLN A 140 -10.73 -6.84 12.54
C GLN A 140 -9.59 -7.46 11.75
N PHE A 141 -8.57 -6.67 11.49
CA PHE A 141 -7.23 -7.14 11.16
C PHE A 141 -6.22 -6.35 11.98
N THR A 142 -5.37 -7.04 12.72
CA THR A 142 -4.23 -6.45 13.43
C THR A 142 -3.01 -7.32 13.22
N SER A 143 -1.86 -6.70 13.06
CA SER A 143 -0.58 -7.41 12.96
C SER A 143 0.57 -6.48 13.32
N ARG A 144 1.66 -7.07 13.77
CA ARG A 144 2.96 -6.40 13.76
C ARG A 144 3.59 -6.58 12.38
N TRP A 145 4.11 -5.52 11.84
CA TRP A 145 4.76 -5.50 10.54
C TRP A 145 5.89 -4.47 10.55
N GLU A 146 7.08 -4.85 10.03
CA GLU A 146 8.23 -3.96 9.89
C GLU A 146 8.52 -3.12 11.16
N GLY A 147 8.53 -3.78 12.32
CA GLY A 147 8.78 -3.15 13.61
C GLY A 147 7.62 -2.36 14.22
N GLY A 148 6.55 -2.16 13.49
CA GLY A 148 5.38 -1.40 13.92
C GLY A 148 4.10 -2.24 14.02
N MET A 149 2.99 -1.54 14.07
CA MET A 149 1.64 -2.12 14.17
C MET A 149 0.76 -1.65 13.03
N VAL A 150 -0.03 -2.56 12.50
CA VAL A 150 -1.08 -2.28 11.52
C VAL A 150 -2.42 -2.75 12.07
N ARG A 151 -3.44 -1.89 11.97
CA ARG A 151 -4.82 -2.23 12.33
C ARG A 151 -5.76 -1.69 11.27
N THR A 152 -6.71 -2.51 10.86
CA THR A 152 -7.74 -2.09 9.90
C THR A 152 -9.02 -2.88 10.07
N SER A 153 -10.11 -2.32 9.55
CA SER A 153 -11.41 -2.94 9.35
C SER A 153 -12.03 -2.41 8.06
N GLY A 154 -13.03 -3.10 7.55
CA GLY A 154 -13.72 -2.66 6.35
C GLY A 154 -14.45 -3.76 5.64
N ASN A 155 -14.68 -3.59 4.35
CA ASN A 155 -15.42 -4.53 3.52
C ASN A 155 -14.78 -4.68 2.15
N TRP A 156 -14.71 -5.91 1.68
CA TRP A 156 -14.56 -6.20 0.27
C TRP A 156 -15.96 -6.46 -0.33
N LEU A 157 -16.36 -5.64 -1.29
CA LEU A 157 -17.66 -5.73 -1.94
C LEU A 157 -17.53 -6.51 -3.24
N ARG A 158 -18.34 -7.55 -3.39
CA ARG A 158 -18.37 -8.39 -4.59
C ARG A 158 -18.77 -7.57 -5.83
N ASP A 159 -19.78 -6.72 -5.68
CA ASP A 159 -20.14 -5.73 -6.71
C ASP A 159 -19.05 -4.68 -6.83
N GLY A 160 -18.51 -4.53 -8.03
CA GLY A 160 -17.39 -3.62 -8.30
C GLY A 160 -16.03 -4.09 -7.80
N LYS A 161 -15.92 -5.22 -7.10
CA LYS A 161 -14.65 -5.77 -6.56
C LYS A 161 -13.87 -4.71 -5.79
N ALA A 162 -14.57 -4.02 -4.90
CA ALA A 162 -14.11 -2.84 -4.18
C ALA A 162 -13.75 -3.17 -2.74
N LEU A 163 -12.53 -2.85 -2.34
CA LEU A 163 -12.11 -2.87 -0.95
C LEU A 163 -12.30 -1.48 -0.34
N VAL A 164 -13.20 -1.38 0.61
CA VAL A 164 -13.47 -0.15 1.36
C VAL A 164 -13.06 -0.38 2.80
N LEU A 165 -11.96 0.23 3.21
CA LEU A 165 -11.46 0.16 4.57
C LEU A 165 -12.01 1.32 5.38
N ASP A 166 -12.76 1.02 6.44
CA ASP A 166 -13.42 2.03 7.27
C ASP A 166 -12.42 2.81 8.10
N ASP A 167 -11.41 2.11 8.61
CA ASP A 167 -10.33 2.67 9.42
C ASP A 167 -9.03 1.90 9.15
N VAL A 168 -7.94 2.65 8.99
CA VAL A 168 -6.58 2.12 8.87
C VAL A 168 -5.69 2.87 9.83
N ALA A 169 -5.04 2.17 10.74
CA ALA A 169 -4.05 2.76 11.65
C ALA A 169 -2.72 2.04 11.50
N ILE A 170 -1.67 2.80 11.26
CA ILE A 170 -0.31 2.31 11.10
C ILE A 170 0.62 3.12 12.01
N ALA A 171 1.35 2.44 12.88
CA ALA A 171 2.20 3.11 13.86
C ALA A 171 3.55 2.42 14.02
N GLY A 172 4.61 3.21 14.10
CA GLY A 172 5.95 2.74 14.47
C GLY A 172 6.64 1.89 13.41
N LEU A 173 6.24 1.96 12.14
CA LEU A 173 6.94 1.23 11.07
C LEU A 173 8.37 1.73 10.90
N GLU A 174 9.28 0.81 10.60
CA GLU A 174 10.62 1.06 10.05
C GLU A 174 10.69 0.38 8.68
N TYR A 175 10.21 1.08 7.66
CA TYR A 175 9.99 0.48 6.35
C TYR A 175 10.94 1.02 5.30
N THR A 176 11.73 0.12 4.73
CA THR A 176 12.54 0.40 3.54
C THR A 176 11.79 -0.06 2.31
N LEU A 177 11.55 0.86 1.38
CA LEU A 177 10.87 0.54 0.13
C LEU A 177 11.68 -0.48 -0.70
N PRO A 178 11.02 -1.45 -1.35
CA PRO A 178 11.68 -2.33 -2.31
C PRO A 178 12.36 -1.52 -3.42
N GLN A 179 13.51 -1.98 -3.93
CA GLN A 179 14.22 -1.27 -5.01
C GLN A 179 13.36 -1.05 -6.27
N ASN A 180 12.45 -1.96 -6.53
CA ASN A 180 11.54 -1.91 -7.68
C ASN A 180 10.15 -1.34 -7.35
N TRP A 181 10.00 -0.60 -6.26
CA TRP A 181 8.69 -0.13 -5.82
C TRP A 181 7.96 0.73 -6.88
N LYS A 182 8.71 1.50 -7.66
CA LYS A 182 8.14 2.30 -8.75
C LYS A 182 7.53 1.44 -9.85
N THR A 183 8.18 0.32 -10.20
CA THR A 183 7.65 -0.67 -11.15
C THR A 183 6.40 -1.34 -10.59
N LEU A 184 6.45 -1.79 -9.32
CA LEU A 184 5.30 -2.41 -8.66
C LEU A 184 4.10 -1.47 -8.56
N TRP A 185 4.34 -0.18 -8.34
CA TRP A 185 3.29 0.85 -8.32
C TRP A 185 2.56 0.99 -9.66
N MET A 186 3.22 0.71 -10.77
CA MET A 186 2.65 0.81 -12.13
C MET A 186 1.96 -0.48 -12.58
N GLU A 187 2.21 -1.61 -11.92
CA GLU A 187 1.57 -2.88 -12.28
C GLU A 187 0.10 -2.88 -11.87
N PRO A 188 -0.80 -3.40 -12.73
CA PRO A 188 -2.20 -3.52 -12.38
C PRO A 188 -2.39 -4.54 -11.26
N LEU A 189 -3.32 -4.26 -10.35
CA LEU A 189 -3.70 -5.18 -9.30
C LEU A 189 -4.47 -6.39 -9.86
N PRO A 190 -4.58 -7.49 -9.09
CA PRO A 190 -5.35 -8.66 -9.51
C PRO A 190 -6.81 -8.31 -9.87
N GLU A 191 -7.43 -9.11 -10.72
CA GLU A 191 -8.79 -8.88 -11.22
C GLU A 191 -9.87 -8.85 -10.12
N TRP A 192 -9.60 -9.45 -8.98
CA TRP A 192 -10.52 -9.44 -7.84
C TRP A 192 -10.45 -8.15 -7.01
N LEU A 193 -9.53 -7.23 -7.31
CA LEU A 193 -9.33 -5.98 -6.59
C LEU A 193 -9.30 -4.80 -7.57
N ASN A 194 -10.48 -4.27 -7.86
CA ASN A 194 -10.65 -3.19 -8.83
C ASN A 194 -10.43 -1.79 -8.22
N SER A 195 -10.82 -1.61 -6.96
CA SER A 195 -10.64 -0.34 -6.24
C SER A 195 -10.32 -0.55 -4.77
N VAL A 196 -9.58 0.42 -4.19
CA VAL A 196 -9.28 0.48 -2.76
C VAL A 196 -9.51 1.90 -2.29
N THR A 197 -10.36 2.05 -1.27
CA THR A 197 -10.65 3.33 -0.63
C THR A 197 -10.46 3.21 0.87
N LEU A 198 -9.70 4.15 1.43
CA LEU A 198 -9.54 4.31 2.87
C LEU A 198 -10.49 5.42 3.32
N GLN A 199 -11.58 5.07 4.02
CA GLN A 199 -12.53 6.08 4.51
C GLN A 199 -11.88 6.97 5.57
N LYS A 200 -11.07 6.37 6.42
CA LYS A 200 -10.28 7.06 7.44
C LYS A 200 -8.94 6.35 7.61
N PHE A 201 -7.87 7.10 7.65
CA PHE A 201 -6.57 6.54 8.01
C PHE A 201 -5.81 7.45 8.97
N GLY A 202 -4.94 6.83 9.76
CA GLY A 202 -4.01 7.50 10.65
C GLY A 202 -2.64 6.84 10.62
N LEU A 203 -1.60 7.66 10.52
CA LEU A 203 -0.20 7.26 10.60
C LEU A 203 0.43 7.88 11.83
N SER A 204 1.28 7.15 12.55
CA SER A 204 1.96 7.65 13.74
C SER A 204 3.39 7.12 13.84
N ARG A 205 4.34 8.03 13.89
CA ARG A 205 5.77 7.76 14.16
C ARG A 205 6.38 6.69 13.27
N ASN A 206 6.18 6.79 11.96
CA ASN A 206 6.74 5.87 11.00
C ASN A 206 8.06 6.40 10.43
N LEU A 207 8.99 5.49 10.16
CA LEU A 207 10.20 5.74 9.39
C LEU A 207 10.03 5.09 8.02
N VAL A 208 10.17 5.87 6.95
CA VAL A 208 10.13 5.37 5.57
C VAL A 208 11.41 5.76 4.87
N ILE A 209 12.01 4.80 4.18
CA ILE A 209 13.32 4.93 3.54
C ILE A 209 13.24 4.44 2.09
N ASP A 210 13.77 5.23 1.18
CA ASP A 210 14.08 4.83 -0.20
C ASP A 210 15.59 4.89 -0.41
N ILE A 211 16.18 3.77 -0.76
CA ILE A 211 17.63 3.61 -0.96
C ILE A 211 18.08 3.77 -2.42
N ASP A 212 17.20 4.24 -3.33
CA ASP A 212 17.56 4.47 -4.72
C ASP A 212 18.77 5.42 -4.81
N PRO A 213 19.93 4.99 -5.34
CA PRO A 213 21.12 5.85 -5.39
C PRO A 213 20.93 7.13 -6.23
N ALA A 214 20.00 7.11 -7.17
CA ALA A 214 19.71 8.27 -8.01
C ALA A 214 19.00 9.40 -7.24
N PHE A 215 18.14 9.03 -6.30
CA PHE A 215 17.43 9.98 -5.45
C PHE A 215 17.05 9.30 -4.12
N PRO A 216 18.01 9.08 -3.22
CA PRO A 216 17.72 8.49 -1.92
C PRO A 216 16.92 9.48 -1.06
N TRP A 217 15.97 8.96 -0.27
CA TRP A 217 15.24 9.79 0.66
C TRP A 217 14.78 9.00 1.88
N GLN A 218 14.55 9.71 2.97
CA GLN A 218 13.95 9.16 4.18
C GLN A 218 13.13 10.21 4.90
N ILE A 219 12.09 9.76 5.60
CA ILE A 219 11.27 10.60 6.46
C ILE A 219 11.16 9.91 7.82
N THR A 220 11.47 10.64 8.88
CA THR A 220 11.42 10.17 10.26
C THR A 220 10.20 10.72 10.99
N SER A 221 9.64 9.92 11.90
CA SER A 221 8.43 10.26 12.66
C SER A 221 7.30 10.73 11.73
N LEU A 222 7.02 9.96 10.69
CA LEU A 222 5.95 10.28 9.76
C LEU A 222 4.61 10.05 10.44
N ASP A 223 3.87 11.13 10.62
CA ASP A 223 2.49 11.17 11.07
C ASP A 223 1.59 11.57 9.90
N GLY A 224 0.34 11.18 9.97
CA GLY A 224 -0.61 11.57 8.96
C GLY A 224 -2.03 11.14 9.26
N TYR A 225 -2.95 11.73 8.55
CA TYR A 225 -4.37 11.37 8.58
C TYR A 225 -5.03 11.74 7.26
N GLY A 226 -6.18 11.17 7.03
CA GLY A 226 -6.95 11.50 5.85
C GLY A 226 -8.31 10.86 5.84
N ALA A 227 -9.08 11.21 4.81
CA ALA A 227 -10.45 10.77 4.64
C ALA A 227 -10.78 10.48 3.18
N ASN A 228 -11.52 9.40 2.96
CA ASN A 228 -12.01 8.98 1.65
C ASN A 228 -10.91 8.89 0.58
N LEU A 229 -9.73 8.47 1.00
CA LEU A 229 -8.56 8.37 0.13
C LEU A 229 -8.68 7.15 -0.77
N GLN A 230 -8.92 7.38 -2.05
CA GLN A 230 -8.98 6.32 -3.05
C GLN A 230 -7.58 6.09 -3.63
N LEU A 231 -6.97 4.96 -3.28
CA LEU A 231 -5.62 4.58 -3.68
C LEU A 231 -5.56 3.69 -4.92
N VAL A 232 -6.66 3.05 -5.26
CA VAL A 232 -6.74 2.19 -6.45
C VAL A 232 -8.06 2.47 -7.16
N LYS A 233 -7.97 2.64 -8.48
CA LYS A 233 -9.09 2.76 -9.40
C LYS A 233 -8.78 1.99 -10.67
N ASP A 234 -9.73 1.19 -11.13
CA ASP A 234 -9.56 0.36 -12.32
C ASP A 234 -8.27 -0.47 -12.27
N ARG A 235 -8.00 -1.05 -11.08
CA ARG A 235 -6.82 -1.87 -10.77
C ARG A 235 -5.49 -1.11 -10.79
N GLN A 236 -5.50 0.21 -10.86
CA GLN A 236 -4.28 1.02 -10.92
C GLN A 236 -4.08 1.84 -9.65
N TRP A 237 -2.87 1.81 -9.13
CA TRP A 237 -2.45 2.66 -8.03
C TRP A 237 -2.45 4.13 -8.41
N GLY A 238 -2.78 4.97 -7.47
CA GLY A 238 -2.77 6.42 -7.62
C GLY A 238 -3.41 7.10 -6.43
N ILE A 239 -3.70 8.38 -6.58
CA ILE A 239 -4.50 9.18 -5.63
C ILE A 239 -5.71 9.67 -6.40
N TRP A 240 -6.78 8.90 -6.41
CA TRP A 240 -7.93 9.11 -7.28
C TRP A 240 -9.06 9.91 -6.64
N GLY A 241 -9.00 10.10 -5.32
CA GLY A 241 -10.00 10.84 -4.57
C GLY A 241 -9.60 11.01 -3.11
N GLY A 242 -10.32 11.87 -2.40
CA GLY A 242 -10.16 12.08 -0.97
C GLY A 242 -9.14 13.13 -0.58
N SER A 243 -8.69 13.08 0.66
CA SER A 243 -7.74 14.02 1.23
C SER A 243 -6.74 13.33 2.15
N ALA A 244 -5.54 13.90 2.23
CA ALA A 244 -4.48 13.44 3.11
C ALA A 244 -3.64 14.61 3.63
N THR A 245 -3.21 14.51 4.87
CA THR A 245 -2.23 15.38 5.49
C THR A 245 -1.13 14.52 6.09
N LEU A 246 0.12 14.78 5.73
CA LEU A 246 1.30 14.07 6.21
C LEU A 246 2.29 15.07 6.82
N ASN A 247 2.92 14.68 7.93
CA ASN A 247 3.95 15.47 8.59
C ASN A 247 5.08 14.55 9.05
N GLY A 248 6.31 15.06 8.99
CA GLY A 248 7.47 14.38 9.54
C GLY A 248 8.19 15.23 10.57
N ALA A 249 9.03 14.63 11.39
CA ALA A 249 9.94 15.38 12.27
C ALA A 249 11.12 15.91 11.48
N ALA A 250 11.72 15.08 10.65
CA ALA A 250 12.83 15.40 9.77
C ALA A 250 12.76 14.54 8.51
N ALA A 251 13.41 15.00 7.47
CA ALA A 251 13.57 14.21 6.24
C ALA A 251 14.89 14.57 5.57
N THR A 252 15.38 13.64 4.74
CA THR A 252 16.48 13.88 3.83
C THR A 252 16.00 13.53 2.42
N PHE A 253 16.07 14.47 1.50
CA PHE A 253 15.72 14.26 0.10
C PHE A 253 16.95 14.48 -0.78
N ASN A 254 17.46 13.42 -1.37
CA ASN A 254 18.69 13.43 -2.17
C ASN A 254 19.83 14.24 -1.50
N ARG A 255 20.20 13.83 -0.28
CA ARG A 255 21.27 14.43 0.53
C ARG A 255 20.99 15.83 1.06
N VAL A 256 19.78 16.36 0.93
CA VAL A 256 19.37 17.63 1.51
C VAL A 256 18.52 17.36 2.74
N ASP A 257 19.00 17.77 3.91
CA ASP A 257 18.29 17.64 5.16
C ASP A 257 17.27 18.77 5.34
N VAL A 258 16.06 18.38 5.69
CA VAL A 258 14.98 19.30 6.01
C VAL A 258 14.32 18.91 7.31
N ARG A 259 13.71 19.88 7.96
CA ARG A 259 12.99 19.70 9.23
C ARG A 259 11.51 19.95 9.00
N ARG A 260 10.68 19.23 9.74
CA ARG A 260 9.22 19.37 9.74
C ARG A 260 8.61 19.41 8.34
N PRO A 261 8.92 18.42 7.48
CA PRO A 261 8.25 18.34 6.19
C PRO A 261 6.75 18.17 6.41
N SER A 262 5.96 18.86 5.60
CA SER A 262 4.49 18.82 5.65
C SER A 262 3.93 18.71 4.25
N LEU A 263 2.90 17.88 4.09
CA LEU A 263 2.16 17.68 2.85
C LEU A 263 0.68 17.69 3.16
N ALA A 264 -0.09 18.50 2.45
CA ALA A 264 -1.54 18.40 2.41
C ALA A 264 -2.02 18.32 0.97
N LEU A 265 -2.91 17.38 0.69
CA LEU A 265 -3.47 17.20 -0.64
C LEU A 265 -4.95 16.86 -0.57
N ASN A 266 -5.65 17.13 -1.66
CA ASN A 266 -6.95 16.58 -1.98
C ASN A 266 -6.99 16.14 -3.44
N ALA A 267 -7.84 15.19 -3.74
CA ALA A 267 -7.98 14.65 -5.07
C ALA A 267 -9.45 14.47 -5.45
N ASN A 268 -9.72 14.57 -6.73
CA ASN A 268 -10.98 14.22 -7.36
C ASN A 268 -10.72 13.51 -8.70
N ALA A 269 -11.76 13.24 -9.47
CA ALA A 269 -11.64 12.54 -10.73
C ALA A 269 -10.76 13.27 -11.77
N ALA A 270 -10.60 14.58 -11.66
CA ALA A 270 -9.87 15.40 -12.64
C ALA A 270 -8.43 15.70 -12.21
N THR A 271 -8.19 15.95 -10.92
CA THR A 271 -6.91 16.46 -10.44
C THR A 271 -6.56 15.93 -9.05
N VAL A 272 -5.25 15.87 -8.78
CA VAL A 272 -4.67 15.85 -7.44
C VAL A 272 -4.12 17.26 -7.17
N ASN A 273 -4.59 17.89 -6.08
CA ASN A 273 -4.15 19.21 -5.68
C ASN A 273 -3.30 19.08 -4.42
N ILE A 274 -2.04 19.45 -4.50
CA ILE A 274 -1.15 19.59 -3.35
C ILE A 274 -1.26 21.05 -2.90
N THR A 275 -1.99 21.25 -1.81
CA THR A 275 -2.32 22.60 -1.28
C THR A 275 -1.26 23.13 -0.35
N ASP A 276 -0.48 22.26 0.24
CA ASP A 276 0.68 22.58 1.08
C ASP A 276 1.76 21.52 0.87
N LEU A 277 2.95 21.96 0.57
CA LEU A 277 4.17 21.19 0.60
C LEU A 277 5.26 22.09 1.15
N SER A 278 5.67 21.87 2.39
CA SER A 278 6.59 22.78 3.08
C SER A 278 7.63 22.02 3.89
N ALA A 279 8.78 22.63 4.07
CA ALA A 279 9.83 22.12 4.94
C ALA A 279 10.78 23.26 5.33
N PHE A 280 11.45 23.10 6.48
CA PHE A 280 12.49 24.02 6.93
C PHE A 280 13.85 23.47 6.52
N THR A 281 14.67 24.31 5.93
CA THR A 281 16.11 24.11 5.81
C THR A 281 16.81 24.58 7.09
N GLU A 282 18.14 24.54 7.13
CA GLU A 282 18.89 24.99 8.32
C GLU A 282 18.51 26.43 8.76
N LYS A 283 18.36 27.34 7.81
CA LYS A 283 18.10 28.76 8.05
C LYS A 283 16.85 29.33 7.41
N GLY A 284 16.17 28.56 6.58
CA GLY A 284 15.07 29.07 5.79
C GLY A 284 13.91 28.10 5.69
N ILE A 285 12.96 28.46 4.83
CA ILE A 285 11.75 27.68 4.57
C ILE A 285 11.51 27.54 3.07
N LEU A 286 11.08 26.34 2.68
CA LEU A 286 10.56 26.02 1.36
C LEU A 286 9.05 25.79 1.45
N GLU A 287 8.29 26.41 0.57
CA GLU A 287 6.84 26.25 0.45
C GLU A 287 6.46 26.05 -1.00
N ALA A 288 5.63 25.07 -1.27
CA ALA A 288 5.18 24.78 -2.63
C ALA A 288 3.71 24.39 -2.66
N THR A 289 3.11 24.59 -3.83
CA THR A 289 1.84 24.01 -4.22
C THR A 289 1.99 23.32 -5.57
N ALA A 290 1.17 22.33 -5.84
CA ALA A 290 1.19 21.65 -7.11
C ALA A 290 -0.21 21.16 -7.51
N THR A 291 -0.40 20.95 -8.81
CA THR A 291 -1.59 20.34 -9.37
C THR A 291 -1.17 19.28 -10.37
N VAL A 292 -1.74 18.09 -10.27
CA VAL A 292 -1.48 16.96 -11.16
C VAL A 292 -2.78 16.54 -11.83
N SER A 293 -2.82 16.53 -13.16
CA SER A 293 -3.99 16.03 -13.91
C SER A 293 -4.11 14.51 -13.78
N GLN A 294 -5.33 14.00 -13.69
CA GLN A 294 -5.61 12.56 -13.71
C GLN A 294 -5.62 11.97 -15.13
N LEU A 295 -5.51 12.80 -16.17
CA LEU A 295 -5.36 12.35 -17.54
C LEU A 295 -4.06 11.56 -17.75
N PRO A 296 -3.96 10.71 -18.78
CA PRO A 296 -2.78 9.85 -18.98
C PRO A 296 -1.44 10.60 -19.02
N GLN A 297 -1.41 11.82 -19.56
CA GLN A 297 -0.21 12.64 -19.61
C GLN A 297 0.24 13.16 -18.24
N ARG A 298 -0.64 13.12 -17.23
CA ARG A 298 -0.33 13.60 -15.88
C ARG A 298 0.31 14.97 -15.89
N GLN A 299 -0.30 15.93 -16.61
CA GLN A 299 0.20 17.30 -16.67
C GLN A 299 0.25 17.88 -15.24
N THR A 300 1.43 18.32 -14.88
CA THR A 300 1.74 18.79 -13.52
C THR A 300 2.19 20.24 -13.59
N THR A 301 1.69 21.05 -12.66
CA THR A 301 2.17 22.42 -12.43
C THR A 301 2.63 22.55 -10.98
N VAL A 302 3.74 23.25 -10.78
CA VAL A 302 4.34 23.47 -9.45
C VAL A 302 4.66 24.95 -9.28
N SER A 303 4.38 25.48 -8.11
CA SER A 303 4.81 26.80 -7.65
C SER A 303 5.58 26.64 -6.35
N LEU A 304 6.84 27.07 -6.34
CA LEU A 304 7.74 26.95 -5.19
C LEU A 304 8.26 28.32 -4.79
N ASN A 305 8.24 28.60 -3.49
CA ASN A 305 8.88 29.73 -2.85
C ASN A 305 9.89 29.27 -1.81
N GLY A 306 11.11 29.79 -1.86
CA GLY A 306 12.12 29.58 -0.84
C GLY A 306 12.53 30.92 -0.24
N ARG A 307 12.69 30.97 1.07
CA ARG A 307 13.17 32.15 1.80
C ARG A 307 14.33 31.77 2.70
N GLY A 308 15.49 32.39 2.48
CA GLY A 308 16.69 32.11 3.26
C GLY A 308 17.21 30.67 3.11
N VAL A 309 17.02 30.07 1.96
CA VAL A 309 17.39 28.67 1.70
C VAL A 309 18.71 28.58 0.93
N PRO A 310 19.49 27.51 1.07
CA PRO A 310 20.65 27.25 0.22
C PRO A 310 20.21 27.15 -1.25
N LEU A 311 20.78 27.99 -2.12
CA LEU A 311 20.36 28.03 -3.52
C LEU A 311 20.70 26.74 -4.30
N ASN A 312 21.70 25.97 -3.83
CA ASN A 312 22.07 24.70 -4.43
C ASN A 312 21.06 23.57 -4.17
N VAL A 313 20.08 23.78 -3.31
CA VAL A 313 19.06 22.75 -3.02
C VAL A 313 18.30 22.32 -4.27
N LEU A 314 17.99 23.25 -5.15
CA LEU A 314 17.28 22.96 -6.40
C LEU A 314 18.11 22.08 -7.33
N GLN A 315 19.43 22.26 -7.37
CA GLN A 315 20.32 21.42 -8.16
C GLN A 315 20.31 19.97 -7.65
N GLN A 316 20.33 19.78 -6.34
CA GLN A 316 20.21 18.44 -5.73
C GLN A 316 18.89 17.74 -6.10
N TRP A 317 17.84 18.50 -6.36
CA TRP A 317 16.51 17.99 -6.73
C TRP A 317 16.23 18.00 -8.24
N GLY A 318 17.27 18.23 -9.05
CA GLY A 318 17.19 18.06 -10.50
C GLY A 318 17.07 19.33 -11.33
N TRP A 319 16.99 20.50 -10.70
CA TRP A 319 17.05 21.77 -11.43
C TRP A 319 18.48 22.06 -11.90
N PRO A 320 18.68 22.71 -13.06
CA PRO A 320 20.02 23.10 -13.50
C PRO A 320 20.74 24.00 -12.50
N ALA A 321 22.07 23.92 -12.45
CA ALA A 321 22.87 24.72 -11.54
C ALA A 321 22.64 26.23 -11.74
N LEU A 322 22.53 26.95 -10.61
CA LEU A 322 22.43 28.40 -10.62
C LEU A 322 23.84 29.04 -10.70
N PRO A 323 23.99 30.15 -11.42
CA PRO A 323 25.28 30.87 -11.51
C PRO A 323 25.58 31.70 -10.26
N ILE A 324 24.74 31.72 -9.26
CA ILE A 324 24.93 32.37 -7.97
C ILE A 324 24.92 31.33 -6.85
N THR A 325 25.60 31.63 -5.75
CA THR A 325 25.79 30.72 -4.61
C THR A 325 25.34 31.36 -3.31
N GLY A 326 25.33 30.56 -2.25
CA GLY A 326 24.94 30.98 -0.91
C GLY A 326 23.47 30.78 -0.64
N ASP A 327 23.00 31.34 0.47
CA ASP A 327 21.60 31.31 0.87
C ASP A 327 20.84 32.46 0.17
N GLY A 328 19.57 32.29 -0.05
CA GLY A 328 18.76 33.33 -0.68
C GLY A 328 17.28 32.96 -0.81
N ASN A 329 16.62 33.77 -1.63
CA ASN A 329 15.20 33.61 -1.92
C ASN A 329 15.01 33.07 -3.34
N ILE A 330 14.05 32.19 -3.50
CA ILE A 330 13.73 31.51 -4.76
C ILE A 330 12.23 31.67 -5.03
N GLN A 331 11.90 31.98 -6.27
CA GLN A 331 10.56 31.83 -6.82
C GLN A 331 10.65 31.00 -8.09
N LEU A 332 9.96 29.86 -8.09
CA LEU A 332 9.94 28.93 -9.21
C LEU A 332 8.50 28.59 -9.58
N THR A 333 8.19 28.69 -10.85
CA THR A 333 7.00 28.07 -11.44
C THR A 333 7.44 27.12 -12.54
N ALA A 334 6.91 25.92 -12.53
CA ALA A 334 7.26 24.91 -13.53
C ALA A 334 6.04 24.07 -13.89
N SER A 335 6.06 23.52 -15.09
CA SER A 335 5.11 22.53 -15.56
C SER A 335 5.84 21.39 -16.26
N GLY A 336 5.22 20.23 -16.26
CA GLY A 336 5.77 19.06 -16.91
C GLY A 336 4.75 17.92 -16.95
N SER A 337 5.09 16.83 -17.60
CA SER A 337 4.26 15.65 -17.72
C SER A 337 4.87 14.50 -16.91
N VAL A 338 4.20 14.12 -15.82
CA VAL A 338 4.63 13.06 -14.89
C VAL A 338 3.98 11.74 -15.29
N GLN A 339 4.25 11.26 -16.50
CA GLN A 339 3.77 9.96 -16.94
C GLN A 339 4.88 8.90 -16.83
N ALA A 340 4.47 7.69 -16.43
CA ALA A 340 5.39 6.60 -16.19
C ALA A 340 6.15 6.13 -17.45
N SER A 341 5.56 6.32 -18.62
CA SER A 341 6.05 5.79 -19.90
C SER A 341 7.03 6.69 -20.64
N ALA A 342 7.27 7.92 -20.14
CA ALA A 342 8.12 8.89 -20.82
C ALA A 342 8.99 9.67 -19.82
N PRO A 343 10.21 10.09 -20.23
CA PRO A 343 11.07 10.88 -19.37
C PRO A 343 10.47 12.26 -19.09
N LEU A 344 10.54 12.69 -17.83
CA LEU A 344 10.01 13.98 -17.38
C LEU A 344 10.75 15.17 -17.98
N LYS A 345 12.08 15.11 -18.00
CA LYS A 345 12.95 16.26 -18.33
C LYS A 345 12.58 16.98 -19.63
N PRO A 346 12.35 16.31 -20.79
CA PRO A 346 12.01 17.00 -22.04
C PRO A 346 10.66 17.72 -22.02
N THR A 347 9.79 17.43 -21.04
CA THR A 347 8.46 18.04 -20.90
C THR A 347 8.45 19.26 -19.99
N VAL A 348 9.56 19.52 -19.28
CA VAL A 348 9.61 20.56 -18.25
C VAL A 348 9.80 21.94 -18.86
N ASN A 349 8.87 22.83 -18.54
CA ASN A 349 8.96 24.26 -18.81
C ASN A 349 8.84 25.00 -17.48
N GLY A 350 9.58 26.09 -17.32
CA GLY A 350 9.52 26.83 -16.08
C GLY A 350 10.26 28.15 -16.09
N LYS A 351 10.04 28.91 -15.04
CA LYS A 351 10.72 30.18 -14.77
C LYS A 351 11.19 30.20 -13.33
N LEU A 352 12.41 30.64 -13.15
CA LEU A 352 13.03 30.78 -11.84
C LEU A 352 13.60 32.18 -11.68
N ASN A 353 13.33 32.80 -10.54
CA ASN A 353 13.97 34.00 -10.04
C ASN A 353 14.65 33.66 -8.72
N ALA A 354 15.91 33.97 -8.56
CA ALA A 354 16.64 33.78 -7.33
C ALA A 354 17.48 35.02 -6.99
N VAL A 355 17.59 35.31 -5.72
CA VAL A 355 18.40 36.42 -5.15
C VAL A 355 19.15 35.86 -3.94
N ASN A 356 20.48 35.97 -3.94
CA ASN A 356 21.28 35.56 -2.79
C ASN A 356 21.43 36.70 -1.77
N MET A 357 22.12 36.45 -0.65
CA MET A 357 22.35 37.42 0.43
C MET A 357 23.23 38.59 -0.01
N ASP A 358 24.08 38.43 -1.03
CA ASP A 358 24.90 39.47 -1.63
C ASP A 358 24.15 40.27 -2.70
N LYS A 359 22.82 40.10 -2.79
CA LYS A 359 21.91 40.77 -3.73
C LYS A 359 22.20 40.45 -5.22
N GLN A 360 22.95 39.39 -5.48
CA GLN A 360 23.09 38.89 -6.84
C GLN A 360 21.77 38.23 -7.25
N GLN A 361 21.33 38.53 -8.47
CA GLN A 361 20.06 38.03 -9.02
C GLN A 361 20.30 37.12 -10.24
N VAL A 362 19.47 36.15 -10.39
CA VAL A 362 19.42 35.31 -11.58
C VAL A 362 17.97 35.05 -11.99
N GLN A 363 17.74 35.14 -13.29
CA GLN A 363 16.49 34.72 -13.92
C GLN A 363 16.80 33.61 -14.91
N GLN A 364 16.13 32.50 -14.78
CA GLN A 364 16.26 31.36 -15.69
C GLN A 364 14.90 31.00 -16.27
N THR A 365 14.90 30.62 -17.53
CA THR A 365 13.77 30.01 -18.21
C THR A 365 14.17 28.62 -18.67
N LEU A 366 13.32 27.64 -18.37
CA LEU A 366 13.48 26.25 -18.82
C LEU A 366 12.44 25.99 -19.91
N THR A 367 12.90 25.52 -21.06
CA THR A 367 12.03 25.14 -22.17
C THR A 367 12.45 23.77 -22.66
N GLY A 368 11.54 22.79 -22.59
CA GLY A 368 11.84 21.41 -22.96
C GLY A 368 13.01 20.80 -22.18
N GLY A 369 13.20 21.19 -20.93
CA GLY A 369 14.31 20.75 -20.09
C GLY A 369 15.65 21.46 -20.34
N VAL A 370 15.69 22.44 -21.23
CA VAL A 370 16.90 23.21 -21.55
C VAL A 370 16.80 24.61 -20.94
N VAL A 371 17.86 25.01 -20.23
CA VAL A 371 17.91 26.31 -19.55
C VAL A 371 18.43 27.41 -20.43
N SER A 372 17.81 28.61 -20.33
CA SER A 372 18.35 29.86 -20.80
C SER A 372 18.40 30.85 -19.62
N THR A 373 19.48 31.63 -19.53
CA THR A 373 19.67 32.63 -18.47
C THR A 373 19.57 34.02 -19.09
N ALA A 374 18.68 34.87 -18.56
CA ALA A 374 18.62 36.26 -18.95
C ALA A 374 19.85 37.02 -18.41
N PRO A 375 20.44 37.96 -19.16
CA PRO A 375 21.50 38.82 -18.65
C PRO A 375 20.99 39.59 -17.42
N SER A 376 21.83 39.70 -16.41
CA SER A 376 21.54 40.53 -15.22
C SER A 376 21.24 41.95 -15.69
N PRO A 377 20.20 42.63 -15.13
CA PRO A 377 20.02 44.05 -15.42
C PRO A 377 21.24 44.79 -14.93
N GLN A 378 21.88 45.52 -15.81
CA GLN A 378 23.00 46.42 -15.45
C GLN A 378 22.42 47.46 -14.46
N PRO A 379 23.14 47.78 -13.37
CA PRO A 379 22.75 48.90 -12.53
C PRO A 379 22.72 50.15 -13.42
N SER A 380 21.60 50.84 -13.44
CA SER A 380 21.50 52.15 -14.10
C SER A 380 22.51 53.10 -13.50
N PRO A 381 23.18 53.93 -14.34
CA PRO A 381 24.23 54.85 -13.91
C PRO A 381 23.74 55.87 -12.89
#